data_29225cbdd9267670fbe712b1b8c16b3c
#
_entry.id   29225cbdd9267670fbe712b1b8c16b3c
#
_cell.length_a   1.000
_cell.length_b   1.000
_cell.length_c   1.000
_cell.angle_alpha   90.00
_cell.angle_beta   90.00
_cell.angle_gamma   90.00
#
_symmetry.space_group_name_H-M   'P 1'
#
loop_
_entity.id
_entity.type
_entity.pdbx_description
1 polymer ?
#
loop_
_entity_poly.entity_id
_entity_poly.type
_entity_poly.pdbx_seq_one_letter_code
_entity_poly.pdbx_strand_id
1 'polypeptide(L)'
;YLIPEEAERDIESPTLAYVQLGLFMFGALAAVIGYLFGIHEGREFLEQPLWIKVAITVVALIFLYNVSLTVLKGRKTAISGVLLLGLWGTAVFWLFAFYDPANLSVDKLYWWYVVHIWVEGVWELVMASVLAFLMIKMTGVDREVIEKWLYAIIGLALFSGLLGTGHHYYWIGAPGYGQGI
;
A
#
# COMPACT_ATOMS: atom_id res chain seq x y z
N TYR A 1 -7.97 7.62 12.96
CA TYR A 1 -7.36 8.44 14.01
C TYR A 1 -6.27 9.37 13.47
N LEU A 2 -5.18 8.84 12.86
CA LEU A 2 -4.04 9.64 12.38
C LEU A 2 -4.46 10.78 11.43
N ILE A 3 -5.25 10.46 10.41
CA ILE A 3 -5.64 11.44 9.38
C ILE A 3 -6.51 12.56 9.93
N PRO A 4 -7.58 12.31 10.70
CA PRO A 4 -8.33 13.37 11.37
C PRO A 4 -7.46 14.24 12.28
N GLU A 5 -6.56 13.63 13.03
CA GLU A 5 -5.65 14.33 13.94
C GLU A 5 -4.65 15.22 13.19
N GLU A 6 -4.02 14.73 12.13
CA GLU A 6 -3.08 15.52 11.32
C GLU A 6 -3.78 16.60 10.48
N ALA A 7 -4.98 16.31 10.00
CA ALA A 7 -5.80 17.25 9.23
C ALA A 7 -6.53 18.27 10.09
N GLU A 8 -6.51 18.13 11.42
CA GLU A 8 -7.26 18.97 12.39
C GLU A 8 -8.76 19.10 12.02
N ARG A 9 -9.33 17.99 11.55
CA ARG A 9 -10.75 17.90 11.20
C ARG A 9 -11.26 16.47 11.24
N ASP A 10 -12.55 16.30 11.48
CA ASP A 10 -13.20 14.99 11.39
C ASP A 10 -13.11 14.41 10.00
N ILE A 11 -13.20 13.07 9.92
CA ILE A 11 -13.24 12.37 8.65
C ILE A 11 -14.39 12.86 7.79
N GLU A 12 -14.18 13.05 6.49
CA GLU A 12 -15.14 13.67 5.57
C GLU A 12 -16.54 13.02 5.66
N SER A 13 -16.58 11.69 5.71
CA SER A 13 -17.83 10.95 5.88
C SER A 13 -17.67 9.75 6.82
N PRO A 14 -18.14 9.84 8.07
CA PRO A 14 -18.19 8.70 8.98
C PRO A 14 -19.01 7.53 8.42
N THR A 15 -20.10 7.83 7.74
CA THR A 15 -20.95 6.80 7.10
C THR A 15 -20.17 5.99 6.07
N LEU A 16 -19.42 6.65 5.18
CA LEU A 16 -18.56 5.93 4.20
C LEU A 16 -17.48 5.13 4.90
N ALA A 17 -16.91 5.60 6.01
CA ALA A 17 -15.91 4.84 6.77
C ALA A 17 -16.51 3.54 7.33
N TYR A 18 -17.72 3.58 7.89
CA TYR A 18 -18.39 2.38 8.38
C TYR A 18 -18.80 1.42 7.25
N VAL A 19 -19.32 1.95 6.14
CA VAL A 19 -19.66 1.15 4.95
C VAL A 19 -18.41 0.45 4.42
N GLN A 20 -17.32 1.19 4.25
CA GLN A 20 -16.03 0.65 3.78
C GLN A 20 -15.51 -0.44 4.71
N LEU A 21 -15.55 -0.22 6.02
CA LEU A 21 -15.13 -1.21 7.02
C LEU A 21 -15.98 -2.49 6.92
N GLY A 22 -17.30 -2.35 6.83
CA GLY A 22 -18.21 -3.49 6.69
C GLY A 22 -17.94 -4.29 5.41
N LEU A 23 -17.78 -3.62 4.27
CA LEU A 23 -17.46 -4.25 3.00
C LEU A 23 -16.10 -4.95 3.03
N PHE A 24 -15.09 -4.30 3.64
CA PHE A 24 -13.76 -4.87 3.80
C PHE A 24 -13.79 -6.15 4.64
N MET A 25 -14.45 -6.11 5.80
CA MET A 25 -14.57 -7.28 6.71
C MET A 25 -15.34 -8.42 6.05
N PHE A 26 -16.43 -8.11 5.35
CA PHE A 26 -17.17 -9.11 4.61
C PHE A 26 -16.35 -9.73 3.47
N GLY A 27 -15.65 -8.90 2.69
CA GLY A 27 -14.76 -9.35 1.62
C GLY A 27 -13.60 -10.21 2.12
N ALA A 28 -12.97 -9.80 3.24
CA ALA A 28 -11.90 -10.56 3.86
C ALA A 28 -12.39 -11.94 4.34
N LEU A 29 -13.55 -11.99 5.00
CA LEU A 29 -14.14 -13.26 5.43
C LEU A 29 -14.49 -14.15 4.23
N ALA A 30 -15.08 -13.59 3.19
CA ALA A 30 -15.42 -14.33 1.97
C ALA A 30 -14.15 -14.88 1.28
N ALA A 31 -13.06 -14.12 1.24
CA ALA A 31 -11.78 -14.56 0.69
C ALA A 31 -11.21 -15.74 1.51
N VAL A 32 -11.15 -15.61 2.85
CA VAL A 32 -10.66 -16.69 3.73
C VAL A 32 -11.49 -17.96 3.55
N ILE A 33 -12.82 -17.86 3.53
CA ILE A 33 -13.69 -19.01 3.30
C ILE A 33 -13.41 -19.60 1.90
N GLY A 34 -13.29 -18.75 0.88
CA GLY A 34 -12.95 -19.19 -0.48
C GLY A 34 -11.65 -19.99 -0.53
N TYR A 35 -10.61 -19.53 0.14
CA TYR A 35 -9.32 -20.25 0.21
C TYR A 35 -9.43 -21.62 0.86
N LEU A 36 -10.25 -21.76 1.90
CA LEU A 36 -10.51 -23.06 2.53
C LEU A 36 -11.17 -24.08 1.59
N PHE A 37 -11.90 -23.60 0.58
CA PHE A 37 -12.53 -24.39 -0.47
C PHE A 37 -11.74 -24.45 -1.78
N GLY A 38 -10.46 -23.96 -1.79
CA GLY A 38 -9.61 -23.99 -2.97
C GLY A 38 -9.97 -22.95 -4.04
N ILE A 39 -10.75 -21.93 -3.69
CA ILE A 39 -11.10 -20.83 -4.60
C ILE A 39 -10.00 -19.76 -4.53
N HIS A 40 -8.97 -19.91 -5.33
CA HIS A 40 -7.84 -18.96 -5.40
C HIS A 40 -7.17 -19.01 -6.77
N GLU A 41 -6.39 -17.94 -7.07
CA GLU A 41 -5.53 -17.85 -8.26
C GLU A 41 -4.11 -18.28 -7.95
N GLY A 42 -3.40 -19.05 -8.07
CA GLY A 42 -2.09 -19.55 -7.62
C GLY A 42 -0.91 -18.57 -7.57
N ARG A 43 -1.16 -17.26 -7.60
CA ARG A 43 -0.13 -16.22 -7.50
C ARG A 43 0.06 -15.82 -6.05
N GLU A 44 1.23 -16.06 -5.50
CA GLU A 44 1.58 -15.71 -4.13
C GLU A 44 1.37 -14.20 -3.85
N PHE A 45 0.69 -13.88 -2.77
CA PHE A 45 0.19 -12.53 -2.38
C PHE A 45 -0.90 -11.93 -3.29
N LEU A 46 -1.23 -12.57 -4.41
CA LEU A 46 -2.26 -12.13 -5.34
C LEU A 46 -3.28 -13.26 -5.63
N GLU A 47 -3.49 -14.12 -4.62
CA GLU A 47 -4.30 -15.33 -4.72
C GLU A 47 -5.79 -15.05 -4.91
N GLN A 48 -6.24 -13.83 -4.66
CA GLN A 48 -7.66 -13.47 -4.70
C GLN A 48 -8.22 -13.67 -6.10
N PRO A 49 -9.35 -14.38 -6.25
CA PRO A 49 -10.01 -14.50 -7.53
C PRO A 49 -10.51 -13.13 -8.03
N LEU A 50 -10.69 -13.00 -9.33
CA LEU A 50 -11.01 -11.74 -10.00
C LEU A 50 -12.14 -10.93 -9.32
N TRP A 51 -13.23 -11.59 -8.92
CA TRP A 51 -14.35 -10.91 -8.27
C TRP A 51 -13.99 -10.33 -6.90
N ILE A 52 -13.09 -10.97 -6.13
CA ILE A 52 -12.54 -10.41 -4.89
C ILE A 52 -11.60 -9.25 -5.20
N LYS A 53 -10.74 -9.36 -6.22
CA LYS A 53 -9.86 -8.24 -6.64
C LYS A 53 -10.68 -6.99 -6.99
N VAL A 54 -11.78 -7.17 -7.71
CA VAL A 54 -12.72 -6.06 -8.03
C VAL A 54 -13.34 -5.49 -6.75
N ALA A 55 -13.81 -6.33 -5.83
CA ALA A 55 -14.37 -5.89 -4.56
C ALA A 55 -13.35 -5.11 -3.72
N ILE A 56 -12.10 -5.58 -3.61
CA ILE A 56 -11.01 -4.87 -2.94
C ILE A 56 -10.78 -3.50 -3.59
N THR A 57 -10.79 -3.42 -4.91
CA THR A 57 -10.62 -2.15 -5.64
C THR A 57 -11.71 -1.15 -5.28
N VAL A 58 -12.97 -1.57 -5.27
CA VAL A 58 -14.10 -0.70 -4.90
C VAL A 58 -13.97 -0.21 -3.47
N VAL A 59 -13.67 -1.10 -2.53
CA VAL A 59 -13.48 -0.76 -1.11
C VAL A 59 -12.31 0.20 -0.93
N ALA A 60 -11.19 -0.02 -1.64
CA ALA A 60 -10.04 0.88 -1.61
C ALA A 60 -10.37 2.27 -2.16
N LEU A 61 -11.13 2.37 -3.24
CA LEU A 61 -11.56 3.66 -3.80
C LEU A 61 -12.47 4.43 -2.86
N ILE A 62 -13.42 3.77 -2.17
CA ILE A 62 -14.26 4.40 -1.16
C ILE A 62 -13.40 4.95 -0.02
N PHE A 63 -12.44 4.16 0.46
CA PHE A 63 -11.50 4.57 1.50
C PHE A 63 -10.67 5.77 1.05
N LEU A 64 -10.02 5.68 -0.11
CA LEU A 64 -9.18 6.74 -0.66
C LEU A 64 -9.95 8.04 -0.90
N TYR A 65 -11.17 7.94 -1.39
CA TYR A 65 -12.03 9.11 -1.56
C TYR A 65 -12.25 9.84 -0.23
N ASN A 66 -12.66 9.11 0.80
CA ASN A 66 -12.96 9.66 2.12
C ASN A 66 -11.71 10.28 2.76
N VAL A 67 -10.59 9.56 2.74
CA VAL A 67 -9.31 10.00 3.30
C VAL A 67 -8.75 11.21 2.52
N SER A 68 -8.77 11.16 1.19
CA SER A 68 -8.27 12.26 0.36
C SER A 68 -9.01 13.56 0.61
N LEU A 69 -10.35 13.51 0.68
CA LEU A 69 -11.14 14.70 0.96
C LEU A 69 -10.88 15.24 2.37
N THR A 70 -10.67 14.36 3.35
CA THR A 70 -10.30 14.76 4.70
C THR A 70 -8.98 15.54 4.71
N VAL A 71 -7.94 15.01 4.05
CA VAL A 71 -6.63 15.67 3.96
C VAL A 71 -6.69 16.96 3.14
N LEU A 72 -7.35 16.93 1.99
CA LEU A 72 -7.39 18.09 1.08
C LEU A 72 -8.14 19.29 1.64
N LYS A 73 -9.17 19.03 2.45
CA LYS A 73 -10.00 20.07 3.10
C LYS A 73 -9.49 20.48 4.48
N GLY A 74 -8.59 19.70 5.08
CA GLY A 74 -8.00 19.97 6.39
C GLY A 74 -6.62 20.62 6.31
N ARG A 75 -5.94 20.65 7.48
CA ARG A 75 -4.53 21.05 7.56
C ARG A 75 -3.65 20.07 6.78
N LYS A 76 -2.75 20.61 5.99
CA LYS A 76 -1.80 19.82 5.18
C LYS A 76 -0.46 19.73 5.92
N THR A 77 -0.04 18.51 6.24
CA THR A 77 1.26 18.24 6.86
C THR A 77 2.07 17.31 5.96
N ALA A 78 3.39 17.26 6.13
CA ALA A 78 4.23 16.30 5.41
C ALA A 78 3.77 14.86 5.70
N ILE A 79 3.43 14.54 6.94
CA ILE A 79 2.96 13.22 7.36
C ILE A 79 1.68 12.83 6.62
N SER A 80 0.67 13.70 6.61
CA SER A 80 -0.58 13.41 5.90
C SER A 80 -0.40 13.30 4.38
N GLY A 81 0.50 14.12 3.81
CA GLY A 81 0.83 14.08 2.38
C GLY A 81 1.52 12.78 1.98
N VAL A 82 2.52 12.36 2.75
CA VAL A 82 3.25 11.10 2.50
C VAL A 82 2.35 9.88 2.70
N LEU A 83 1.54 9.89 3.77
CA LEU A 83 0.57 8.83 4.00
C LEU A 83 -0.40 8.71 2.81
N LEU A 84 -0.91 9.83 2.32
CA LEU A 84 -1.82 9.83 1.18
C LEU A 84 -1.13 9.34 -0.10
N LEU A 85 0.13 9.74 -0.33
CA LEU A 85 0.94 9.23 -1.45
C LEU A 85 1.13 7.71 -1.38
N GLY A 86 1.47 7.17 -0.20
CA GLY A 86 1.60 5.74 0.02
C GLY A 86 0.29 4.98 -0.23
N LEU A 87 -0.83 5.49 0.30
CA LEU A 87 -2.14 4.87 0.12
C LEU A 87 -2.59 4.88 -1.35
N TRP A 88 -2.41 5.98 -2.07
CA TRP A 88 -2.68 6.05 -3.51
C TRP A 88 -1.73 5.17 -4.31
N GLY A 89 -0.45 5.16 -3.97
CA GLY A 89 0.54 4.27 -4.57
C GLY A 89 0.14 2.80 -4.41
N THR A 90 -0.27 2.39 -3.21
CA THR A 90 -0.77 1.03 -2.95
C THR A 90 -1.96 0.68 -3.86
N ALA A 91 -2.92 1.59 -4.02
CA ALA A 91 -4.07 1.36 -4.90
C ALA A 91 -3.70 1.32 -6.39
N VAL A 92 -2.79 2.19 -6.84
CA VAL A 92 -2.31 2.20 -8.23
C VAL A 92 -1.58 0.90 -8.54
N PHE A 93 -0.64 0.47 -7.69
CA PHE A 93 0.07 -0.79 -7.92
C PHE A 93 -0.83 -2.02 -7.77
N TRP A 94 -1.90 -1.95 -6.97
CA TRP A 94 -2.92 -2.98 -6.93
C TRP A 94 -3.58 -3.23 -8.31
N LEU A 95 -3.78 -2.19 -9.11
CA LEU A 95 -4.37 -2.35 -10.45
C LEU A 95 -3.50 -3.20 -11.39
N PHE A 96 -2.19 -3.23 -11.18
CA PHE A 96 -1.29 -4.09 -11.94
C PHE A 96 -1.51 -5.59 -11.66
N ALA A 97 -2.12 -5.94 -10.51
CA ALA A 97 -2.46 -7.32 -10.18
C ALA A 97 -3.53 -7.95 -11.09
N PHE A 98 -4.23 -7.12 -11.89
CA PHE A 98 -5.23 -7.59 -12.86
C PHE A 98 -4.64 -8.08 -14.19
N TYR A 99 -3.39 -7.76 -14.47
CA TYR A 99 -2.71 -8.25 -15.68
C TYR A 99 -2.14 -9.64 -15.42
N ASP A 100 -2.44 -10.56 -16.34
CA ASP A 100 -2.08 -11.98 -16.27
C ASP A 100 -1.32 -12.38 -17.54
N PRO A 101 0.03 -12.31 -17.56
CA PRO A 101 0.82 -12.72 -18.70
C PRO A 101 0.64 -14.21 -19.03
N ALA A 102 0.42 -14.54 -20.28
CA ALA A 102 0.27 -15.94 -20.75
C ALA A 102 1.58 -16.75 -20.64
N ASN A 103 2.73 -16.09 -20.63
CA ASN A 103 4.04 -16.74 -20.48
C ASN A 103 4.42 -16.80 -18.99
N LEU A 104 4.61 -18.02 -18.47
CA LEU A 104 4.89 -18.24 -17.04
C LEU A 104 6.14 -17.50 -16.53
N SER A 105 7.20 -17.42 -17.34
CA SER A 105 8.42 -16.71 -16.92
C SER A 105 8.18 -15.20 -16.83
N VAL A 106 7.45 -14.63 -17.80
CA VAL A 106 7.05 -13.23 -17.78
C VAL A 106 6.10 -12.96 -16.62
N ASP A 107 5.15 -13.86 -16.37
CA ASP A 107 4.23 -13.77 -15.26
C ASP A 107 4.95 -13.76 -13.91
N LYS A 108 5.91 -14.65 -13.70
CA LYS A 108 6.75 -14.70 -12.50
C LYS A 108 7.50 -13.39 -12.25
N LEU A 109 8.16 -12.85 -13.27
CA LEU A 109 8.87 -11.58 -13.17
C LEU A 109 7.93 -10.41 -12.90
N TYR A 110 6.79 -10.40 -13.61
CA TYR A 110 5.81 -9.32 -13.51
C TYR A 110 5.16 -9.28 -12.12
N TRP A 111 4.61 -10.38 -11.63
CA TRP A 111 3.90 -10.34 -10.35
C TRP A 111 4.85 -10.06 -9.18
N TRP A 112 6.07 -10.61 -9.18
CA TRP A 112 7.06 -10.30 -8.14
C TRP A 112 7.49 -8.84 -8.17
N TYR A 113 7.60 -8.24 -9.36
CA TYR A 113 7.81 -6.80 -9.46
C TYR A 113 6.66 -6.01 -8.83
N VAL A 114 5.41 -6.37 -9.13
CA VAL A 114 4.22 -5.71 -8.56
C VAL A 114 4.19 -5.85 -7.05
N VAL A 115 4.37 -7.05 -6.52
CA VAL A 115 4.37 -7.33 -5.08
C VAL A 115 5.50 -6.58 -4.38
N HIS A 116 6.70 -6.59 -4.95
CA HIS A 116 7.85 -5.90 -4.39
C HIS A 116 7.61 -4.39 -4.28
N ILE A 117 7.23 -3.72 -5.38
CA ILE A 117 6.94 -2.28 -5.35
C ILE A 117 5.77 -1.96 -4.40
N TRP A 118 4.80 -2.85 -4.32
CA TRP A 118 3.66 -2.68 -3.43
C TRP A 118 4.08 -2.72 -1.96
N VAL A 119 4.93 -3.66 -1.56
CA VAL A 119 5.40 -3.83 -0.18
C VAL A 119 6.60 -2.93 0.11
N GLU A 120 7.67 -3.03 -0.66
CA GLU A 120 8.98 -2.40 -0.39
C GLU A 120 9.16 -1.02 -1.06
N GLY A 121 8.15 -0.54 -1.74
CA GLY A 121 8.10 0.82 -2.26
C GLY A 121 7.04 1.65 -1.55
N VAL A 122 5.77 1.38 -1.84
CA VAL A 122 4.68 2.28 -1.39
C VAL A 122 4.16 1.99 0.00
N TRP A 123 4.15 0.73 0.47
CA TRP A 123 3.77 0.40 1.84
C TRP A 123 4.72 1.00 2.88
N GLU A 124 5.99 1.11 2.56
CA GLU A 124 6.98 1.75 3.43
C GLU A 124 6.65 3.24 3.68
N LEU A 125 6.06 3.94 2.71
CA LEU A 125 5.60 5.32 2.90
C LEU A 125 4.48 5.39 3.95
N VAL A 126 3.56 4.43 3.92
CA VAL A 126 2.50 4.32 4.93
C VAL A 126 3.11 4.08 6.31
N MET A 127 4.03 3.13 6.43
CA MET A 127 4.69 2.80 7.69
C MET A 127 5.52 3.97 8.22
N ALA A 128 6.32 4.62 7.36
CA ALA A 128 7.12 5.79 7.74
C ALA A 128 6.25 6.94 8.27
N SER A 129 5.10 7.19 7.63
CA SER A 129 4.15 8.22 8.08
C SER A 129 3.53 7.89 9.43
N VAL A 130 3.15 6.64 9.65
CA VAL A 130 2.59 6.19 10.94
C VAL A 130 3.64 6.32 12.05
N LEU A 131 4.87 5.87 11.80
CA LEU A 131 5.97 5.98 12.76
C LEU A 131 6.34 7.43 13.06
N ALA A 132 6.41 8.29 12.03
CA ALA A 132 6.67 9.71 12.20
C ALA A 132 5.60 10.38 13.09
N PHE A 133 4.32 10.08 12.84
CA PHE A 133 3.23 10.55 13.69
C PHE A 133 3.36 10.08 15.13
N LEU A 134 3.61 8.79 15.34
CA LEU A 134 3.76 8.22 16.69
C LEU A 134 4.97 8.83 17.42
N MET A 135 6.10 9.03 16.75
CA MET A 135 7.27 9.66 17.35
C MET A 135 6.94 11.07 17.87
N ILE A 136 6.28 11.90 17.07
CA ILE A 136 5.88 13.25 17.50
C ILE A 136 4.94 13.18 18.71
N LYS A 137 3.94 12.30 18.67
CA LYS A 137 2.93 12.20 19.74
C LYS A 137 3.47 11.60 21.04
N MET A 138 4.38 10.65 20.96
CA MET A 138 4.88 9.93 22.15
C MET A 138 6.08 10.59 22.80
N THR A 139 6.94 11.24 22.03
CA THR A 139 8.19 11.78 22.53
C THR A 139 8.23 13.30 22.62
N GLY A 140 7.30 13.99 21.94
CA GLY A 140 7.30 15.46 21.84
C GLY A 140 8.48 16.01 21.03
N VAL A 141 9.17 15.18 20.24
CA VAL A 141 10.25 15.63 19.36
C VAL A 141 9.75 16.66 18.34
N ASP A 142 10.63 17.57 17.97
CA ASP A 142 10.32 18.64 17.03
C ASP A 142 9.80 18.06 15.71
N ARG A 143 8.62 18.51 15.31
CA ARG A 143 7.94 18.11 14.08
C ARG A 143 8.81 18.37 12.84
N GLU A 144 9.48 19.53 12.79
CA GLU A 144 10.31 19.90 11.63
C GLU A 144 11.47 18.92 11.41
N VAL A 145 12.06 18.43 12.50
CA VAL A 145 13.12 17.42 12.43
C VAL A 145 12.58 16.10 11.88
N ILE A 146 11.44 15.64 12.38
CA ILE A 146 10.81 14.40 11.92
C ILE A 146 10.39 14.50 10.45
N GLU A 147 9.79 15.61 10.03
CA GLU A 147 9.36 15.79 8.64
C GLU A 147 10.54 15.84 7.66
N LYS A 148 11.66 16.43 8.03
CA LYS A 148 12.89 16.40 7.21
C LYS A 148 13.42 14.98 7.04
N TRP A 149 13.48 14.20 8.11
CA TRP A 149 13.91 12.81 8.05
C TRP A 149 12.90 11.93 7.29
N LEU A 150 11.60 12.23 7.39
CA LEU A 150 10.57 11.53 6.63
C LEU A 150 10.83 11.66 5.12
N TYR A 151 11.16 12.85 4.61
CA TYR A 151 11.49 13.03 3.19
C TYR A 151 12.74 12.25 2.77
N ALA A 152 13.77 12.20 3.61
CA ALA A 152 14.96 11.41 3.33
C ALA A 152 14.64 9.91 3.27
N ILE A 153 13.84 9.40 4.22
CA ILE A 153 13.41 7.99 4.27
C ILE A 153 12.58 7.65 3.02
N ILE A 154 11.64 8.51 2.63
CA ILE A 154 10.83 8.29 1.43
C ILE A 154 11.69 8.21 0.18
N GLY A 155 12.64 9.15 0.02
CA GLY A 155 13.56 9.13 -1.11
C GLY A 155 14.36 7.84 -1.19
N LEU A 156 14.88 7.37 -0.06
CA LEU A 156 15.62 6.12 0.03
C LEU A 156 14.73 4.90 -0.22
N ALA A 157 13.53 4.84 0.37
CA ALA A 157 12.59 3.75 0.20
C ALA A 157 12.14 3.60 -1.26
N LEU A 158 11.79 4.70 -1.93
CA LEU A 158 11.43 4.67 -3.34
C LEU A 158 12.61 4.27 -4.23
N PHE A 159 13.81 4.76 -3.92
CA PHE A 159 15.02 4.40 -4.67
C PHE A 159 15.36 2.91 -4.51
N SER A 160 15.42 2.41 -3.27
CA SER A 160 15.69 1.00 -2.99
C SER A 160 14.57 0.08 -3.48
N GLY A 161 13.32 0.49 -3.33
CA GLY A 161 12.17 -0.25 -3.82
C GLY A 161 12.17 -0.41 -5.35
N LEU A 162 12.56 0.62 -6.10
CA LEU A 162 12.68 0.51 -7.56
C LEU A 162 13.82 -0.38 -8.01
N LEU A 163 14.96 -0.34 -7.34
CA LEU A 163 16.17 -1.08 -7.72
C LEU A 163 16.26 -2.46 -7.08
N GLY A 164 15.70 -2.63 -5.88
CA GLY A 164 15.85 -3.83 -5.06
C GLY A 164 15.05 -5.06 -5.51
N THR A 165 14.25 -4.95 -6.56
CA THR A 165 13.41 -6.06 -7.06
C THR A 165 14.21 -7.32 -7.41
N GLY A 166 15.52 -7.17 -7.67
CA GLY A 166 16.43 -8.26 -8.04
C GLY A 166 16.45 -9.43 -7.07
N HIS A 167 16.28 -9.18 -5.77
CA HIS A 167 16.33 -10.25 -4.76
C HIS A 167 15.17 -11.26 -4.86
N HIS A 168 14.06 -10.91 -5.51
CA HIS A 168 12.96 -11.85 -5.78
C HIS A 168 13.26 -12.82 -6.92
N TYR A 169 14.36 -12.62 -7.66
CA TYR A 169 14.68 -13.40 -8.87
C TYR A 169 15.90 -14.32 -8.72
N TYR A 170 16.54 -14.37 -7.55
CA TYR A 170 17.73 -15.18 -7.32
C TYR A 170 17.50 -16.66 -7.61
N TRP A 171 16.36 -17.18 -7.22
CA TRP A 171 15.99 -18.59 -7.35
C TRP A 171 15.57 -19.00 -8.77
N ILE A 172 15.27 -18.05 -9.66
CA ILE A 172 14.90 -18.34 -11.06
C ILE A 172 16.06 -18.22 -12.03
N GLY A 173 17.30 -18.16 -11.53
CA GLY A 173 18.49 -18.11 -12.36
C GLY A 173 18.84 -16.72 -12.88
N ALA A 174 18.55 -15.67 -12.11
CA ALA A 174 18.96 -14.31 -12.46
C ALA A 174 20.48 -14.22 -12.68
N PRO A 175 20.95 -13.44 -13.67
CA PRO A 175 22.36 -13.28 -13.93
C PRO A 175 23.07 -12.62 -12.75
N GLY A 176 24.38 -12.92 -12.57
CA GLY A 176 25.15 -12.50 -11.40
C GLY A 176 25.15 -10.99 -11.14
N TYR A 177 25.06 -10.16 -12.17
CA TYR A 177 24.94 -8.71 -12.01
C TYR A 177 23.59 -8.28 -11.40
N GLY A 178 22.52 -9.03 -11.65
CA GLY A 178 21.22 -8.79 -11.04
C GLY A 178 21.09 -9.31 -9.61
N GLN A 179 22.03 -10.16 -9.17
CA GLN A 179 22.07 -10.68 -7.80
C GLN A 179 22.83 -9.76 -6.84
N GLY A 180 23.52 -8.75 -7.36
CA GLY A 180 24.29 -7.77 -6.58
C GLY A 180 23.54 -6.45 -6.30
N ILE A 181 22.31 -6.34 -6.76
CA ILE A 181 21.43 -5.20 -6.53
C ILE A 181 20.43 -5.57 -5.43
#